data_4fcd8175f3c6c8ca5d04703672b5ea05
#
_entry.id   4fcd8175f3c6c8ca5d04703672b5ea05
#
_cell.length_a   1.000
_cell.length_b   1.000
_cell.length_c   1.000
_cell.angle_alpha   90.00
_cell.angle_beta   90.00
_cell.angle_gamma   90.00
#
_symmetry.space_group_name_H-M   'P 1'
#
loop_
_entity.id
_entity.type
_entity.pdbx_description
1 polymer ?
#
loop_
_entity_poly.entity_id
_entity_poly.type
_entity_poly.pdbx_seq_one_letter_code
_entity_poly.pdbx_strand_id
1 'polypeptide(L)'
;MSKKVKAAIIGPGNIGTDLLMKAMRSELIEPVWMVGVVADSPGLARAAELGLKTTAEGVDGMVPTMRADGVQICFDATSAYVHAQNSRKVNAQGAVMIDLTPAAIGPFCVPPVNLAEAVAATDGVGLCGIVNI
;
A
#
# COMPACT_ATOMS: atom_id res chain seq x y z
N MET A 1 1.46 10.09 23.12
CA MET A 1 1.37 8.85 22.34
C MET A 1 1.28 9.18 20.86
N SER A 2 2.22 8.70 20.10
CA SER A 2 2.17 8.90 18.67
C SER A 2 1.14 7.97 18.05
N LYS A 3 0.34 8.52 17.17
CA LYS A 3 -0.67 7.78 16.44
C LYS A 3 -0.03 7.13 15.22
N LYS A 4 -0.22 5.83 15.05
CA LYS A 4 0.30 5.13 13.88
C LYS A 4 -0.46 5.53 12.62
N VAL A 5 0.25 5.56 11.50
CA VAL A 5 -0.34 5.79 10.17
C VAL A 5 -0.99 4.49 9.71
N LYS A 6 -2.27 4.55 9.38
CA LYS A 6 -2.99 3.37 8.91
C LYS A 6 -2.70 3.09 7.46
N ALA A 7 -2.43 1.83 7.17
CA ALA A 7 -1.96 1.40 5.87
C ALA A 7 -2.78 0.24 5.32
N ALA A 8 -2.82 0.17 3.98
CA ALA A 8 -3.35 -0.97 3.26
C ALA A 8 -2.24 -1.64 2.47
N ILE A 9 -2.30 -2.95 2.34
CA ILE A 9 -1.39 -3.71 1.49
C ILE A 9 -2.21 -4.29 0.35
N ILE A 10 -1.79 -4.01 -0.87
CA ILE A 10 -2.46 -4.47 -2.07
C ILE A 10 -1.60 -5.55 -2.73
N GLY A 11 -2.11 -6.76 -2.76
CA GLY A 11 -1.39 -7.92 -3.27
C GLY A 11 -0.94 -8.87 -2.16
N PRO A 12 -1.71 -9.95 -1.91
CA PRO A 12 -1.43 -10.86 -0.78
C PRO A 12 -0.50 -12.01 -1.16
N GLY A 13 0.39 -11.79 -2.12
CA GLY A 13 1.42 -12.75 -2.49
C GLY A 13 2.57 -12.79 -1.49
N ASN A 14 3.71 -13.35 -1.90
CA ASN A 14 4.86 -13.48 -1.01
C ASN A 14 5.40 -12.14 -0.54
N ILE A 15 5.50 -11.16 -1.44
CA ILE A 15 6.02 -9.84 -1.11
C ILE A 15 5.05 -9.10 -0.18
N GLY A 16 3.77 -9.09 -0.52
CA GLY A 16 2.76 -8.41 0.30
C GLY A 16 2.59 -9.05 1.68
N THR A 17 2.65 -10.36 1.77
CA THR A 17 2.55 -11.07 3.05
C THR A 17 3.78 -10.82 3.92
N ASP A 18 4.97 -10.82 3.34
CA ASP A 18 6.18 -10.48 4.08
C ASP A 18 6.12 -9.04 4.60
N LEU A 19 5.67 -8.12 3.76
CA LEU A 19 5.49 -6.73 4.16
C LEU A 19 4.47 -6.61 5.29
N LEU A 20 3.37 -7.36 5.23
CA LEU A 20 2.37 -7.38 6.29
C LEU A 20 3.00 -7.75 7.63
N MET A 21 3.80 -8.81 7.66
CA MET A 21 4.43 -9.26 8.90
C MET A 21 5.40 -8.21 9.46
N LYS A 22 6.12 -7.52 8.58
CA LYS A 22 7.01 -6.44 8.98
C LYS A 22 6.24 -5.22 9.47
N ALA A 23 5.15 -4.86 8.78
CA ALA A 23 4.31 -3.73 9.17
C ALA A 23 3.63 -3.95 10.51
N MET A 24 3.23 -5.19 10.82
CA MET A 24 2.64 -5.52 12.11
C MET A 24 3.57 -5.24 13.29
N ARG A 25 4.87 -5.23 13.06
CA ARG A 25 5.88 -4.95 14.08
C ARG A 25 6.30 -3.47 14.11
N SER A 26 5.82 -2.68 13.17
CA SER A 26 6.20 -1.27 13.07
C SER A 26 5.57 -0.44 14.20
N GLU A 27 6.35 0.51 14.71
CA GLU A 27 5.84 1.50 15.65
C GLU A 27 5.18 2.68 14.95
N LEU A 28 5.35 2.79 13.62
CA LEU A 28 4.90 3.94 12.83
C LEU A 28 3.68 3.62 11.98
N ILE A 29 3.50 2.36 11.59
CA ILE A 29 2.48 1.93 10.64
C ILE A 29 1.58 0.88 11.28
N GLU A 30 0.27 1.04 11.06
CA GLU A 30 -0.73 0.04 11.46
C GLU A 30 -1.42 -0.47 10.20
N PRO A 31 -1.14 -1.72 9.77
CA PRO A 31 -1.87 -2.29 8.63
C PRO A 31 -3.32 -2.58 9.02
N VAL A 32 -4.27 -2.12 8.22
CA VAL A 32 -5.70 -2.30 8.48
C VAL A 32 -6.45 -2.99 7.35
N TRP A 33 -5.87 -3.04 6.15
CA TRP A 33 -6.46 -3.69 4.99
C TRP A 33 -5.45 -4.56 4.25
N MET A 34 -5.90 -5.73 3.82
CA MET A 34 -5.20 -6.54 2.82
C MET A 34 -6.13 -6.76 1.63
N VAL A 35 -5.68 -6.34 0.46
CA VAL A 35 -6.47 -6.35 -0.76
C VAL A 35 -5.91 -7.37 -1.74
N GLY A 36 -6.76 -8.25 -2.22
CA GLY A 36 -6.40 -9.27 -3.22
C GLY A 36 -7.49 -9.44 -4.25
N VAL A 37 -7.28 -10.39 -5.16
CA VAL A 37 -8.24 -10.72 -6.24
C VAL A 37 -8.61 -12.19 -6.27
N VAL A 38 -8.02 -13.00 -5.38
CA VAL A 38 -8.29 -14.44 -5.29
C VAL A 38 -8.83 -14.74 -3.89
N ALA A 39 -10.07 -15.19 -3.81
CA ALA A 39 -10.78 -15.35 -2.54
C ALA A 39 -10.13 -16.34 -1.58
N ASP A 40 -9.52 -17.39 -2.09
CA ASP A 40 -8.89 -18.43 -1.28
C ASP A 40 -7.37 -18.20 -1.10
N SER A 41 -6.90 -16.99 -1.30
CA SER A 41 -5.50 -16.65 -1.12
C SER A 41 -5.05 -16.89 0.32
N PRO A 42 -3.93 -17.62 0.53
CA PRO A 42 -3.37 -17.78 1.89
C PRO A 42 -3.01 -16.46 2.55
N GLY A 43 -2.58 -15.47 1.75
CA GLY A 43 -2.25 -14.15 2.26
C GLY A 43 -3.46 -13.40 2.80
N LEU A 44 -4.62 -13.53 2.16
CA LEU A 44 -5.86 -12.94 2.68
C LEU A 44 -6.28 -13.62 3.97
N ALA A 45 -6.19 -14.96 4.03
CA ALA A 45 -6.51 -15.70 5.23
C ALA A 45 -5.61 -15.27 6.40
N ARG A 46 -4.33 -15.11 6.14
CA ARG A 46 -3.37 -14.67 7.16
C ARG A 46 -3.71 -13.28 7.68
N ALA A 47 -4.03 -12.36 6.78
CA ALA A 47 -4.39 -10.99 7.16
C ALA A 47 -5.67 -10.98 8.02
N ALA A 48 -6.65 -11.79 7.65
CA ALA A 48 -7.89 -11.90 8.44
C ALA A 48 -7.62 -12.42 9.85
N GLU A 49 -6.74 -13.42 9.99
CA GLU A 49 -6.34 -13.94 11.31
C GLU A 49 -5.69 -12.86 12.16
N LEU A 50 -4.97 -11.92 11.54
CA LEU A 50 -4.29 -10.83 12.24
C LEU A 50 -5.22 -9.65 12.51
N GLY A 51 -6.50 -9.74 12.14
CA GLY A 51 -7.50 -8.73 12.43
C GLY A 51 -7.67 -7.65 11.36
N LEU A 52 -7.04 -7.79 10.20
CA LEU A 52 -7.22 -6.84 9.10
C LEU A 52 -8.55 -7.08 8.40
N LYS A 53 -9.08 -6.02 7.80
CA LYS A 53 -10.13 -6.15 6.81
C LYS A 53 -9.52 -6.71 5.52
N THR A 54 -10.26 -7.54 4.82
CA THR A 54 -9.79 -8.16 3.59
C THR A 54 -10.85 -8.08 2.50
N THR A 55 -10.39 -8.13 1.25
CA THR A 55 -11.26 -8.23 0.09
C THR A 55 -10.58 -9.02 -1.00
N ALA A 56 -11.36 -9.75 -1.79
CA ALA A 56 -10.90 -10.43 -3.00
C ALA A 56 -11.38 -9.70 -4.27
N GLU A 57 -11.91 -8.50 -4.13
CA GLU A 57 -12.43 -7.70 -5.23
C GLU A 57 -11.45 -6.63 -5.70
N GLY A 58 -10.19 -6.76 -5.35
CA GLY A 58 -9.19 -5.75 -5.67
C GLY A 58 -9.43 -4.46 -4.89
N VAL A 59 -8.83 -3.38 -5.35
CA VAL A 59 -8.94 -2.07 -4.71
C VAL A 59 -10.41 -1.61 -4.60
N ASP A 60 -11.24 -2.00 -5.54
CA ASP A 60 -12.66 -1.63 -5.54
C ASP A 60 -13.42 -2.14 -4.32
N GLY A 61 -12.94 -3.22 -3.69
CA GLY A 61 -13.54 -3.73 -2.45
C GLY A 61 -13.16 -2.91 -1.22
N MET A 62 -12.07 -2.18 -1.27
CA MET A 62 -11.59 -1.34 -0.17
C MET A 62 -12.05 0.12 -0.29
N VAL A 63 -12.04 0.66 -1.51
CA VAL A 63 -12.26 2.09 -1.77
C VAL A 63 -13.51 2.66 -1.09
N PRO A 64 -14.68 1.97 -1.06
CA PRO A 64 -15.87 2.55 -0.46
C PRO A 64 -15.74 2.93 1.02
N THR A 65 -14.88 2.24 1.77
CA THR A 65 -14.74 2.47 3.21
C THR A 65 -13.36 2.91 3.65
N MET A 66 -12.37 2.90 2.76
CA MET A 66 -10.98 3.14 3.15
C MET A 66 -10.76 4.49 3.82
N ARG A 67 -11.48 5.52 3.38
CA ARG A 67 -11.36 6.85 3.99
C ARG A 67 -11.91 6.84 5.42
N ALA A 68 -13.06 6.21 5.64
CA ALA A 68 -13.64 6.06 6.97
C ALA A 68 -12.76 5.19 7.86
N ASP A 69 -12.07 4.21 7.30
CA ASP A 69 -11.13 3.35 8.02
C ASP A 69 -9.82 4.08 8.34
N GLY A 70 -9.62 5.28 7.81
CA GLY A 70 -8.45 6.08 8.09
C GLY A 70 -7.21 5.69 7.31
N VAL A 71 -7.35 4.98 6.21
CA VAL A 71 -6.21 4.56 5.37
C VAL A 71 -5.55 5.79 4.74
N GLN A 72 -4.27 5.98 5.03
CA GLN A 72 -3.50 7.12 4.54
C GLN A 72 -2.42 6.70 3.55
N ILE A 73 -1.98 5.46 3.60
CA ILE A 73 -0.91 4.96 2.75
C ILE A 73 -1.25 3.56 2.27
N CYS A 74 -0.95 3.28 1.01
CA CYS A 74 -1.17 1.98 0.41
C CYS A 74 0.13 1.48 -0.22
N PHE A 75 0.47 0.22 0.06
CA PHE A 75 1.62 -0.43 -0.54
C PHE A 75 1.13 -1.37 -1.65
N ASP A 76 1.58 -1.15 -2.87
CA ASP A 76 1.16 -1.96 -4.01
C ASP A 76 2.22 -3.01 -4.33
N ALA A 77 1.90 -4.25 -4.02
CA ALA A 77 2.73 -5.43 -4.31
C ALA A 77 2.09 -6.32 -5.38
N THR A 78 1.29 -5.72 -6.27
CA THR A 78 0.65 -6.40 -7.39
C THR A 78 1.56 -6.40 -8.63
N SER A 79 0.99 -6.41 -9.82
CA SER A 79 1.76 -6.32 -11.05
C SER A 79 1.79 -4.89 -11.57
N ALA A 80 2.79 -4.59 -12.38
CA ALA A 80 2.91 -3.29 -13.03
C ALA A 80 1.70 -2.95 -13.90
N TYR A 81 1.02 -3.95 -14.43
CA TYR A 81 -0.13 -3.75 -15.33
C TYR A 81 -1.32 -3.07 -14.66
N VAL A 82 -1.56 -3.37 -13.38
CA VAL A 82 -2.72 -2.83 -12.67
C VAL A 82 -2.35 -1.67 -11.75
N HIS A 83 -1.05 -1.39 -11.59
CA HIS A 83 -0.59 -0.40 -10.63
C HIS A 83 -1.15 1.00 -10.91
N ALA A 84 -1.14 1.43 -12.16
CA ALA A 84 -1.62 2.77 -12.53
C ALA A 84 -3.09 2.96 -12.16
N GLN A 85 -3.93 1.96 -12.42
CA GLN A 85 -5.36 2.02 -12.04
C GLN A 85 -5.53 2.05 -10.53
N ASN A 86 -4.83 1.16 -9.82
CA ASN A 86 -4.90 1.10 -8.37
C ASN A 86 -4.47 2.44 -7.75
N SER A 87 -3.42 3.01 -8.29
CA SER A 87 -2.88 4.29 -7.83
C SER A 87 -3.91 5.41 -7.98
N ARG A 88 -4.55 5.51 -9.14
CA ARG A 88 -5.57 6.54 -9.37
C ARG A 88 -6.73 6.41 -8.38
N LYS A 89 -7.18 5.17 -8.13
CA LYS A 89 -8.32 4.91 -7.24
C LYS A 89 -8.00 5.28 -5.79
N VAL A 90 -6.83 4.92 -5.29
CA VAL A 90 -6.48 5.23 -3.89
C VAL A 90 -6.10 6.71 -3.73
N ASN A 91 -5.44 7.31 -4.70
CA ASN A 91 -5.11 8.73 -4.66
C ASN A 91 -6.37 9.59 -4.65
N ALA A 92 -7.42 9.18 -5.36
CA ALA A 92 -8.71 9.86 -5.35
C ALA A 92 -9.34 9.87 -3.96
N GLN A 93 -8.98 8.92 -3.08
CA GLN A 93 -9.46 8.88 -1.71
C GLN A 93 -8.53 9.63 -0.74
N GLY A 94 -7.52 10.29 -1.25
CA GLY A 94 -6.57 11.05 -0.43
C GLY A 94 -5.42 10.24 0.15
N ALA A 95 -5.28 8.98 -0.24
CA ALA A 95 -4.20 8.13 0.22
C ALA A 95 -2.99 8.22 -0.72
N VAL A 96 -1.81 7.98 -0.16
CA VAL A 96 -0.55 7.91 -0.92
C VAL A 96 -0.31 6.47 -1.33
N MET A 97 0.13 6.26 -2.57
CA MET A 97 0.49 4.94 -3.07
C MET A 97 2.00 4.77 -3.10
N ILE A 98 2.49 3.69 -2.49
CA ILE A 98 3.89 3.29 -2.58
C ILE A 98 3.95 2.04 -3.44
N ASP A 99 4.67 2.14 -4.54
CA ASP A 99 4.74 1.09 -5.54
C ASP A 99 5.95 0.19 -5.31
N LEU A 100 5.68 -1.10 -5.15
CA LEU A 100 6.72 -2.13 -5.06
C LEU A 100 6.87 -2.89 -6.37
N THR A 101 6.21 -2.40 -7.44
CA THR A 101 6.26 -3.01 -8.77
C THR A 101 7.18 -2.22 -9.69
N PRO A 102 7.63 -2.79 -10.81
CA PRO A 102 8.46 -2.05 -11.77
C PRO A 102 7.63 -1.21 -12.75
N ALA A 103 6.60 -0.51 -12.28
CA ALA A 103 5.71 0.23 -13.16
C ALA A 103 6.29 1.54 -13.69
N ALA A 104 7.36 2.05 -13.06
CA ALA A 104 8.04 3.28 -13.47
C ALA A 104 7.13 4.51 -13.49
N ILE A 105 6.19 4.58 -12.54
CA ILE A 105 5.31 5.73 -12.38
C ILE A 105 5.78 6.50 -11.14
N GLY A 106 6.18 7.74 -11.34
CA GLY A 106 6.76 8.55 -10.27
C GLY A 106 8.24 8.26 -10.03
N PRO A 107 8.84 8.91 -9.04
CA PRO A 107 10.26 8.75 -8.77
C PRO A 107 10.61 7.40 -8.18
N PHE A 108 11.72 6.84 -8.64
CA PHE A 108 12.27 5.62 -8.06
C PHE A 108 12.97 5.94 -6.76
N CYS A 109 12.74 5.12 -5.74
CA CYS A 109 13.37 5.29 -4.46
C CYS A 109 13.96 3.96 -3.95
N VAL A 110 15.24 3.98 -3.68
CA VAL A 110 15.90 2.98 -2.84
C VAL A 110 16.35 3.75 -1.60
N PRO A 111 15.62 3.70 -0.49
CA PRO A 111 15.82 4.62 0.61
C PRO A 111 17.26 4.80 1.10
N PRO A 112 18.07 3.75 1.23
CA PRO A 112 19.47 3.95 1.64
C PRO A 112 20.34 4.66 0.60
N VAL A 113 19.85 4.79 -0.64
CA VAL A 113 20.64 5.29 -1.76
C VAL A 113 20.20 6.69 -2.20
N ASN A 114 18.91 6.89 -2.44
CA ASN A 114 18.42 8.10 -3.11
C ASN A 114 17.14 8.69 -2.53
N LEU A 115 16.89 8.48 -1.23
CA LEU A 115 15.65 8.98 -0.62
C LEU A 115 15.49 10.49 -0.79
N ALA A 116 16.55 11.25 -0.56
CA ALA A 116 16.49 12.71 -0.65
C ALA A 116 16.13 13.17 -2.07
N GLU A 117 16.69 12.52 -3.09
CA GLU A 117 16.41 12.86 -4.49
C GLU A 117 14.97 12.52 -4.85
N ALA A 118 14.48 11.37 -4.39
CA ALA A 118 13.11 10.94 -4.65
C ALA A 118 12.10 11.87 -3.99
N VAL A 119 12.35 12.28 -2.76
CA VAL A 119 11.49 13.24 -2.05
C VAL A 119 11.49 14.59 -2.75
N ALA A 120 12.65 15.09 -3.17
CA ALA A 120 12.74 16.33 -3.91
C ALA A 120 11.98 16.29 -5.24
N ALA A 121 11.95 15.13 -5.90
CA ALA A 121 11.26 14.97 -7.17
C ALA A 121 9.73 14.97 -7.03
N THR A 122 9.20 14.92 -5.81
CA THR A 122 7.74 15.01 -5.57
C THR A 122 7.26 16.44 -5.32
N ASP A 123 8.09 17.44 -5.59
CA ASP A 123 7.78 18.86 -5.41
C ASP A 123 7.39 19.25 -3.99
N GLY A 124 7.80 18.46 -3.02
CA GLY A 124 7.52 18.75 -1.63
C GLY A 124 6.07 18.57 -1.20
N VAL A 125 5.22 18.06 -2.07
CA VAL A 125 3.82 17.77 -1.73
C VAL A 125 3.69 16.41 -1.06
N GLY A 126 4.77 15.96 -0.46
CA GLY A 126 4.84 14.63 0.11
C GLY A 126 4.90 13.58 -0.99
N LEU A 127 4.72 12.34 -0.61
CA LEU A 127 4.74 11.22 -1.53
C LEU A 127 3.36 11.02 -2.18
N CYS A 128 2.84 12.09 -2.78
CA CYS A 128 1.57 12.05 -3.50
C CYS A 128 1.66 11.23 -4.77
N GLY A 129 2.84 10.98 -5.17
CA GLY A 129 3.09 10.11 -6.29
C GLY A 129 3.37 8.72 -5.80
N ILE A 130 4.05 8.04 -6.61
CA ILE A 130 4.39 6.66 -6.44
C ILE A 130 5.90 6.60 -6.28
N VAL A 131 6.33 5.94 -5.23
CA VAL A 131 7.74 5.67 -5.04
C VAL A 131 7.93 4.20 -5.34
N ASN A 132 8.72 3.91 -6.37
CA ASN A 132 9.12 2.55 -6.69
C ASN A 132 10.33 2.19 -5.85
N ILE A 133 10.22 1.09 -5.16
CA ILE A 133 11.30 0.58 -4.32
C ILE A 133 11.81 -0.72 -4.90
#